data_6e8199c37a101a93cdd62b452bdffe14
#
_entry.id   6e8199c37a101a93cdd62b452bdffe14
#
_cell.length_a   1.000
_cell.length_b   1.000
_cell.length_c   1.000
_cell.angle_alpha   90.00
_cell.angle_beta   90.00
_cell.angle_gamma   90.00
#
_symmetry.space_group_name_H-M   'P 1'
#
loop_
_entity.id
_entity.type
_entity.pdbx_description
1 polymer ?
#
loop_
_entity_poly.entity_id
_entity_poly.type
_entity_poly.pdbx_seq_one_letter_code
_entity_poly.pdbx_strand_id
1 'polypeptide(L)' 'MSSREKLLARARKSPQNITFQELEVLAAAYGLPLKPGGSHYIQRLPDGRKNTIKREGDGVKRWYVRDVVEAIDQFGV' A
#
# COMPACT_ATOMS: atom_id res chain seq x y z
N MET A 1 2.59 8.30 18.60
CA MET A 1 2.25 7.62 17.35
C MET A 1 3.53 7.26 16.61
N SER A 2 3.66 6.04 16.15
CA SER A 2 4.83 5.60 15.39
C SER A 2 4.82 6.19 13.97
N SER A 3 5.96 6.13 13.28
CA SER A 3 6.05 6.61 11.90
C SER A 3 5.08 5.89 10.97
N ARG A 4 4.94 4.55 11.12
CA ARG A 4 4.01 3.79 10.28
C ARG A 4 2.56 4.13 10.55
N GLU A 5 2.21 4.42 11.80
CA GLU A 5 0.85 4.84 12.15
C GLU A 5 0.51 6.20 11.58
N LYS A 6 1.47 7.14 11.60
CA LYS A 6 1.28 8.45 10.97
C LYS A 6 1.10 8.34 9.47
N LEU A 7 1.89 7.49 8.82
CA LEU A 7 1.78 7.28 7.38
C LEU A 7 0.46 6.61 7.02
N LEU A 8 0.03 5.63 7.81
CA LEU A 8 -1.27 4.98 7.62
C LEU A 8 -2.42 5.99 7.77
N ALA A 9 -2.36 6.84 8.79
CA ALA A 9 -3.39 7.86 9.00
C ALA A 9 -3.45 8.83 7.82
N ARG A 10 -2.30 9.23 7.27
CA ARG A 10 -2.27 10.10 6.09
C ARG A 10 -2.83 9.39 4.86
N ALA A 11 -2.52 8.11 4.69
CA ALA A 11 -3.06 7.32 3.59
C ALA A 11 -4.58 7.21 3.64
N ARG A 12 -5.15 7.10 4.84
CA ARG A 12 -6.61 7.08 5.02
C ARG A 12 -7.23 8.43 4.68
N LYS A 13 -6.62 9.50 5.19
CA LYS A 13 -7.18 10.85 5.06
C LYS A 13 -7.01 11.43 3.67
N SER A 14 -5.85 11.22 3.06
CA SER A 14 -5.49 11.84 1.79
C SER A 14 -4.80 10.84 0.87
N PRO A 15 -5.51 9.77 0.43
CA PRO A 15 -4.88 8.73 -0.40
C PRO A 15 -4.33 9.28 -1.73
N GLN A 16 -4.89 10.36 -2.24
CA GLN A 16 -4.41 11.01 -3.47
C GLN A 16 -3.05 11.70 -3.30
N ASN A 17 -2.60 11.92 -2.06
CA ASN A 17 -1.34 12.60 -1.76
C ASN A 17 -0.23 11.63 -1.32
N ILE A 18 -0.42 10.33 -1.54
CA ILE A 18 0.58 9.32 -1.21
C ILE A 18 1.39 9.00 -2.46
N THR A 19 2.72 9.08 -2.34
CA THR A 19 3.61 8.66 -3.44
C THR A 19 3.72 7.14 -3.47
N PHE A 20 4.17 6.60 -4.61
CA PHE A 20 4.38 5.16 -4.73
C PHE A 20 5.39 4.65 -3.69
N GLN A 21 6.48 5.38 -3.49
CA GLN A 21 7.50 5.01 -2.50
C GLN A 21 6.92 4.98 -1.08
N GLU A 22 6.09 5.95 -0.75
CA GLU A 22 5.41 5.97 0.55
C GLU A 22 4.49 4.77 0.71
N LEU A 23 3.81 4.38 -0.36
CA LEU A 23 2.95 3.20 -0.33
C LEU A 23 3.75 1.92 -0.12
N GLU A 24 4.92 1.80 -0.77
CA GLU A 24 5.82 0.67 -0.56
C GLU A 24 6.28 0.58 0.89
N VAL A 25 6.70 1.71 1.45
CA VAL A 25 7.14 1.78 2.85
C VAL A 25 6.01 1.39 3.79
N LEU A 26 4.82 1.92 3.55
CA LEU A 26 3.65 1.63 4.37
C LEU A 26 3.30 0.14 4.35
N ALA A 27 3.20 -0.44 3.17
CA ALA A 27 2.86 -1.85 3.01
C ALA A 27 3.87 -2.76 3.70
N ALA A 28 5.16 -2.51 3.49
CA ALA A 28 6.22 -3.30 4.10
C ALA A 28 6.22 -3.16 5.63
N ALA A 29 5.94 -1.98 6.14
CA ALA A 29 5.92 -1.72 7.59
C ALA A 29 4.84 -2.55 8.31
N TYR A 30 3.78 -2.93 7.61
CA TYR A 30 2.70 -3.75 8.16
C TYR A 30 2.76 -5.22 7.70
N GLY A 31 3.91 -5.64 7.16
CA GLY A 31 4.13 -7.04 6.81
C GLY A 31 3.48 -7.50 5.50
N LEU A 32 3.05 -6.56 4.66
CA LEU A 32 2.37 -6.83 3.40
C LEU A 32 3.09 -6.13 2.23
N PRO A 33 4.38 -6.46 1.97
CA PRO A 33 5.18 -5.70 1.00
C PRO A 33 4.66 -5.82 -0.42
N LEU A 34 4.94 -4.79 -1.22
CA LEU A 34 4.68 -4.79 -2.65
C LEU A 34 5.89 -5.39 -3.36
N LYS A 35 5.66 -6.34 -4.27
CA LYS A 35 6.73 -7.01 -5.03
C LYS A 35 6.57 -6.74 -6.51
N PRO A 36 7.66 -6.51 -7.26
CA PRO A 36 7.56 -6.34 -8.71
C PRO A 36 6.99 -7.59 -9.37
N GLY A 37 6.06 -7.41 -10.31
CA GLY A 37 5.47 -8.51 -11.07
C GLY A 37 5.18 -8.04 -12.49
N GLY A 38 6.18 -8.03 -13.35
CA GLY A 38 6.04 -7.50 -14.70
C GLY A 38 5.88 -5.99 -14.69
N SER A 39 4.84 -5.48 -15.33
CA SER A 39 4.57 -4.04 -15.41
C SER A 39 3.82 -3.49 -14.20
N HIS A 40 3.47 -4.36 -13.24
CA HIS A 40 2.72 -3.98 -12.05
C HIS A 40 3.45 -4.46 -10.80
N TYR A 41 2.97 -4.01 -9.64
CA TYR A 41 3.43 -4.51 -8.36
C TYR A 41 2.34 -5.35 -7.73
N ILE A 42 2.72 -6.43 -7.07
CA ILE A 42 1.78 -7.40 -6.48
C ILE A 42 1.93 -7.37 -4.97
N GLN A 43 0.81 -7.25 -4.27
CA GLN A 43 0.75 -7.41 -2.82
C GLN A 43 -0.03 -8.68 -2.53
N ARG A 44 0.65 -9.71 -2.05
CA ARG A 44 -0.01 -10.98 -1.72
C ARG A 44 -0.58 -10.94 -0.31
N LEU A 45 -1.79 -11.42 -0.17
CA LEU A 45 -2.50 -11.43 1.10
C LEU A 45 -2.56 -12.83 1.69
N PRO A 46 -2.64 -12.95 3.03
CA PRO A 46 -2.63 -14.27 3.69
C PRO A 46 -3.79 -15.18 3.30
N ASP A 47 -4.89 -14.64 2.82
CA ASP A 47 -6.06 -15.42 2.40
C ASP A 47 -5.99 -15.93 0.95
N GLY A 48 -4.85 -15.73 0.29
CA GLY A 48 -4.65 -16.16 -1.10
C GLY A 48 -5.01 -15.13 -2.15
N ARG A 49 -5.67 -14.03 -1.77
CA ARG A 49 -5.95 -12.93 -2.69
C ARG A 49 -4.68 -12.11 -2.91
N LYS A 50 -4.76 -11.21 -3.87
CA LYS A 50 -3.68 -10.27 -4.14
C LYS A 50 -4.24 -8.93 -4.59
N ASN A 51 -3.50 -7.86 -4.29
CA ASN A 51 -3.71 -6.55 -4.87
C ASN A 51 -2.68 -6.34 -5.98
N THR A 52 -3.13 -5.75 -7.08
CA THR A 52 -2.24 -5.39 -8.19
C THR A 52 -2.19 -3.86 -8.25
N ILE A 53 -0.99 -3.30 -8.10
CA ILE A 53 -0.80 -1.85 -8.02
C ILE A 53 0.01 -1.39 -9.23
N LYS A 54 -0.50 -0.39 -9.94
CA LYS A 54 0.20 0.22 -11.05
C LYS A 54 0.90 1.49 -10.59
N ARG A 55 2.22 1.54 -10.76
CA ARG A 55 3.00 2.75 -10.51
C ARG A 55 2.87 3.71 -11.68
N GLU A 56 2.70 4.99 -11.40
CA GLU A 56 2.67 6.05 -12.40
C GLU A 56 3.75 7.09 -12.07
N GLY A 57 4.95 6.90 -12.60
CA GLY A 57 6.09 7.74 -12.21
C GLY A 57 6.35 7.60 -10.71
N ASP A 58 6.32 8.71 -9.99
CA ASP A 58 6.45 8.72 -8.53
C ASP A 58 5.10 8.57 -7.83
N GLY A 59 4.02 8.57 -8.57
CA GLY A 59 2.67 8.55 -8.03
C GLY A 59 1.98 7.21 -8.15
N VAL A 60 0.81 7.13 -7.54
CA VAL A 60 -0.05 5.96 -7.57
C VAL A 60 -1.49 6.44 -7.41
N LYS A 61 -2.41 5.84 -8.15
CA LYS A 61 -3.82 6.24 -8.06
C LYS A 61 -4.39 5.94 -6.68
N ARG A 62 -5.28 6.81 -6.22
CA ARG A 62 -5.83 6.75 -4.86
C ARG A 62 -6.54 5.43 -4.54
N TRP A 63 -7.16 4.79 -5.52
CA TRP A 63 -7.84 3.52 -5.27
C TRP A 63 -6.87 2.38 -4.96
N TYR A 64 -5.65 2.42 -5.48
CA TYR A 64 -4.62 1.45 -5.10
C TYR A 64 -4.16 1.67 -3.65
N VAL A 65 -4.08 2.94 -3.24
CA VAL A 65 -3.75 3.27 -1.85
C VAL A 65 -4.83 2.73 -0.92
N ARG A 66 -6.10 2.90 -1.29
CA ARG A 66 -7.23 2.38 -0.50
C ARG A 66 -7.19 0.86 -0.41
N ASP A 67 -6.85 0.18 -1.50
CA ASP A 67 -6.73 -1.29 -1.49
C ASP A 67 -5.67 -1.75 -0.49
N VAL A 68 -4.52 -1.08 -0.48
CA VAL A 68 -3.44 -1.40 0.46
C VAL A 68 -3.85 -1.10 1.90
N VAL A 69 -4.50 0.03 2.14
CA VAL A 69 -5.00 0.38 3.48
C VAL A 69 -6.00 -0.66 3.97
N GLU A 70 -6.92 -1.09 3.11
CA GLU A 70 -7.89 -2.13 3.46
C GLU A 70 -7.20 -3.45 3.80
N ALA A 71 -6.18 -3.83 3.02
CA ALA A 71 -5.40 -5.04 3.30
C ALA A 71 -4.69 -4.95 4.65
N ILE A 72 -4.13 -3.78 4.98
CA ILE A 72 -3.50 -3.54 6.28
C ILE A 72 -4.53 -3.68 7.41
N ASP A 73 -5.74 -3.16 7.21
CA ASP A 73 -6.80 -3.28 8.23
C ASP A 73 -7.17 -4.73 8.50
N GLN A 74 -7.15 -5.57 7.48
CA GLN A 74 -7.54 -6.98 7.60
C GLN A 74 -6.38 -7.88 8.06
N PHE A 75 -5.17 -7.63 7.58
CA PHE A 75 -4.05 -8.57 7.72
C PHE A 75 -2.77 -7.94 8.25
N GLY A 76 -2.73 -6.64 8.46
CA GLY A 76 -1.52 -5.95 8.91
C GLY A 76 -1.06 -6.41 10.29
N VAL A 77 0.26 -6.41 10.49
CA VAL A 77 0.88 -6.84 11.75
C VAL A 77 1.58 -5.71 12.48
#